data_43c51c7a6edc2c0ab41cbd5864c42b0b
#
_entry.id   43c51c7a6edc2c0ab41cbd5864c42b0b
#
_cell.length_a   1.000
_cell.length_b   1.000
_cell.length_c   1.000
_cell.angle_alpha   90.00
_cell.angle_beta   90.00
_cell.angle_gamma   90.00
#
_symmetry.space_group_name_H-M   'P 1'
#
loop_
_entity.id
_entity.type
_entity.pdbx_description
1 polymer ?
#
loop_
_entity_poly.entity_id
_entity_poly.type
_entity_poly.pdbx_seq_one_letter_code
_entity_poly.pdbx_strand_id
1 'polypeptide(L)'
;MRKNSKSKGNRFERSVCKAFQNWSGYEFSRTPASGGLRWKKADNISSDVVCSDPKHAKRFTLSIECKSYQDIKFEHLLLGLKSCKINSFWTQANRDAERANKIPVLIMRYNSMPKGEAFFMVNE
;
A
#
# COMPACT_ATOMS: atom_id res chain seq x y z
N MET A 1 -8.81 -25.22 -2.54
CA MET A 1 -7.35 -24.93 -2.59
C MET A 1 -7.05 -23.64 -1.86
N ARG A 2 -6.11 -23.69 -0.98
CA ARG A 2 -5.74 -22.53 -0.18
C ARG A 2 -4.89 -21.58 -0.99
N LYS A 3 -5.33 -20.33 -1.12
CA LYS A 3 -4.55 -19.34 -1.84
C LYS A 3 -3.33 -18.92 -1.03
N ASN A 4 -2.22 -18.84 -1.71
CA ASN A 4 -0.98 -18.34 -1.16
C ASN A 4 -1.17 -16.86 -0.77
N SER A 5 -0.74 -16.48 0.44
CA SER A 5 -0.86 -15.10 0.92
C SER A 5 -0.12 -14.10 0.03
N LYS A 6 1.00 -14.53 -0.58
CA LYS A 6 1.75 -13.71 -1.53
C LYS A 6 0.91 -13.39 -2.78
N SER A 7 0.21 -14.40 -3.33
CA SER A 7 -0.68 -14.19 -4.49
C SER A 7 -1.81 -13.22 -4.17
N LYS A 8 -2.37 -13.33 -2.98
CA LYS A 8 -3.44 -12.45 -2.52
C LYS A 8 -2.95 -11.01 -2.40
N GLY A 9 -1.80 -10.81 -1.80
CA GLY A 9 -1.20 -9.49 -1.69
C GLY A 9 -0.90 -8.88 -3.05
N ASN A 10 -0.31 -9.66 -3.95
CA ASN A 10 -0.01 -9.20 -5.31
C ASN A 10 -1.25 -8.78 -6.07
N ARG A 11 -2.34 -9.53 -5.91
CA ARG A 11 -3.60 -9.23 -6.58
C ARG A 11 -4.20 -7.93 -6.06
N PHE A 12 -4.14 -7.71 -4.76
CA PHE A 12 -4.62 -6.49 -4.16
C PHE A 12 -3.81 -5.28 -4.64
N GLU A 13 -2.49 -5.40 -4.66
CA GLU A 13 -1.62 -4.34 -5.16
C GLU A 13 -1.93 -3.97 -6.62
N ARG A 14 -2.19 -4.97 -7.47
CA ARG A 14 -2.59 -4.73 -8.85
C ARG A 14 -3.91 -3.98 -8.95
N SER A 15 -4.87 -4.34 -8.12
CA SER A 15 -6.17 -3.66 -8.12
C SER A 15 -6.04 -2.20 -7.66
N VAL A 16 -5.16 -1.93 -6.71
CA VAL A 16 -4.85 -0.58 -6.26
C VAL A 16 -4.18 0.22 -7.38
N CYS A 17 -3.20 -0.37 -8.08
CA CYS A 17 -2.58 0.26 -9.25
C CYS A 17 -3.63 0.68 -10.26
N LYS A 18 -4.53 -0.22 -10.60
CA LYS A 18 -5.59 0.05 -11.58
C LYS A 18 -6.51 1.16 -11.12
N ALA A 19 -6.87 1.18 -9.84
CA ALA A 19 -7.72 2.22 -9.28
C ALA A 19 -7.05 3.60 -9.39
N PHE A 20 -5.77 3.68 -9.05
CA PHE A 20 -5.02 4.95 -9.16
C PHE A 20 -4.86 5.39 -10.61
N GLN A 21 -4.62 4.44 -11.54
CA GLN A 21 -4.55 4.75 -12.96
C GLN A 21 -5.87 5.32 -13.49
N ASN A 22 -6.98 4.70 -13.11
CA ASN A 22 -8.31 5.15 -13.53
C ASN A 22 -8.65 6.52 -12.96
N TRP A 23 -8.24 6.77 -11.72
CA TRP A 23 -8.50 8.04 -11.06
C TRP A 23 -7.66 9.19 -11.59
N SER A 24 -6.36 8.96 -11.77
CA SER A 24 -5.42 10.03 -12.09
C SER A 24 -5.10 10.16 -13.58
N GLY A 25 -5.23 9.08 -14.33
CA GLY A 25 -4.76 9.03 -15.71
C GLY A 25 -3.27 8.76 -15.83
N TYR A 26 -2.55 8.60 -14.72
CA TYR A 26 -1.11 8.33 -14.72
C TYR A 26 -0.84 6.85 -14.63
N GLU A 27 0.34 6.42 -15.07
CA GLU A 27 0.76 5.03 -14.94
C GLU A 27 1.19 4.73 -13.51
N PHE A 28 0.76 3.58 -13.00
CA PHE A 28 1.15 3.07 -11.69
C PHE A 28 1.64 1.63 -11.83
N SER A 29 2.60 1.26 -11.01
CA SER A 29 3.19 -0.07 -11.01
C SER A 29 3.40 -0.55 -9.60
N ARG A 30 3.44 -1.88 -9.46
CA ARG A 30 3.83 -2.50 -8.20
C ARG A 30 5.35 -2.46 -8.07
N THR A 31 5.82 -2.19 -6.85
CA THR A 31 7.23 -2.32 -6.55
C THR A 31 7.57 -3.80 -6.46
N PRO A 32 8.56 -4.31 -7.22
CA PRO A 32 8.91 -5.72 -7.16
C PRO A 32 9.40 -6.12 -5.77
N ALA A 33 8.78 -7.14 -5.19
CA ALA A 33 9.10 -7.60 -3.84
C ALA A 33 10.51 -8.16 -3.73
N SER A 34 11.00 -8.79 -4.79
CA SER A 34 12.30 -9.45 -4.80
C SER A 34 13.34 -8.74 -5.65
N GLY A 35 12.91 -7.81 -6.48
CA GLY A 35 13.77 -7.15 -7.45
C GLY A 35 14.48 -5.92 -6.91
N GLY A 36 14.80 -5.93 -5.65
CA GLY A 36 15.23 -4.74 -4.94
C GLY A 36 16.43 -4.02 -5.53
N LEU A 37 17.30 -4.69 -6.26
CA LEU A 37 18.54 -4.07 -6.71
C LEU A 37 18.34 -2.88 -7.64
N ARG A 38 17.44 -3.02 -8.62
CA ARG A 38 17.14 -1.92 -9.55
C ARG A 38 16.42 -0.78 -8.85
N TRP A 39 15.51 -1.14 -7.96
CA TRP A 39 14.65 -0.20 -7.29
C TRP A 39 15.32 0.50 -6.11
N LYS A 40 16.32 -0.13 -5.52
CA LYS A 40 17.06 0.44 -4.41
C LYS A 40 17.81 1.72 -4.77
N LYS A 41 18.10 1.92 -6.06
CA LYS A 41 18.79 3.12 -6.52
C LYS A 41 17.86 4.32 -6.64
N ALA A 42 16.55 4.10 -6.58
CA ALA A 42 15.57 5.17 -6.65
C ALA A 42 15.11 5.49 -5.23
N ASP A 43 15.54 6.62 -4.71
CA ASP A 43 15.30 7.01 -3.32
C ASP A 43 13.81 7.14 -2.98
N ASN A 44 12.97 7.27 -3.99
CA ASN A 44 11.53 7.47 -3.80
C ASN A 44 10.72 6.18 -3.91
N ILE A 45 11.37 5.02 -4.02
CA ILE A 45 10.65 3.75 -4.19
C ILE A 45 10.80 2.90 -2.94
N SER A 46 9.95 3.14 -1.99
CA SER A 46 9.89 2.39 -0.75
C SER A 46 8.50 1.84 -0.45
N SER A 47 7.50 2.18 -1.26
CA SER A 47 6.11 1.75 -1.08
C SER A 47 5.73 0.62 -2.03
N ASP A 48 4.59 -0.02 -1.77
CA ASP A 48 4.12 -1.18 -2.55
C ASP A 48 3.64 -0.81 -3.95
N VAL A 49 3.09 0.39 -4.10
CA VAL A 49 2.56 0.89 -5.36
C VAL A 49 3.19 2.25 -5.61
N VAL A 50 3.71 2.44 -6.80
CA VAL A 50 4.41 3.67 -7.19
C VAL A 50 3.86 4.23 -8.48
N CYS A 51 3.91 5.55 -8.61
CA CYS A 51 3.62 6.21 -9.88
C CYS A 51 4.81 6.01 -10.81
N SER A 52 4.59 5.29 -11.91
CA SER A 52 5.64 4.99 -12.89
C SER A 52 5.57 5.86 -14.12
N ASP A 53 4.68 6.85 -14.12
CA ASP A 53 4.53 7.78 -15.24
C ASP A 53 5.78 8.65 -15.36
N PRO A 54 6.45 8.65 -16.54
CA PRO A 54 7.72 9.40 -16.68
C PRO A 54 7.60 10.90 -16.40
N LYS A 55 6.43 11.49 -16.67
CA LYS A 55 6.22 12.92 -16.48
C LYS A 55 5.83 13.30 -15.06
N HIS A 56 5.26 12.36 -14.30
CA HIS A 56 4.62 12.68 -13.02
C HIS A 56 5.22 11.95 -11.82
N ALA A 57 6.07 10.95 -12.03
CA ALA A 57 6.62 10.13 -10.97
C ALA A 57 7.30 10.96 -9.89
N LYS A 58 8.09 11.96 -10.27
CA LYS A 58 8.82 12.81 -9.32
C LYS A 58 7.90 13.72 -8.52
N ARG A 59 6.74 14.04 -9.07
CA ARG A 59 5.77 14.96 -8.42
C ARG A 59 4.74 14.23 -7.58
N PHE A 60 4.68 12.90 -7.69
CA PHE A 60 3.71 12.12 -6.95
C PHE A 60 4.14 12.05 -5.48
N THR A 61 3.31 12.61 -4.61
CA THR A 61 3.67 12.86 -3.21
C THR A 61 3.22 11.78 -2.23
N LEU A 62 2.49 10.77 -2.69
CA LEU A 62 1.95 9.73 -1.82
C LEU A 62 2.84 8.50 -1.80
N SER A 63 3.04 7.94 -0.61
CA SER A 63 3.69 6.65 -0.41
C SER A 63 2.59 5.65 -0.06
N ILE A 64 2.32 4.72 -0.95
CA ILE A 64 1.17 3.82 -0.86
C ILE A 64 1.59 2.45 -0.35
N GLU A 65 1.08 2.07 0.83
CA GLU A 65 1.26 0.74 1.42
C GLU A 65 -0.06 -0.03 1.31
N CYS A 66 0.02 -1.28 0.89
CA CYS A 66 -1.16 -2.14 0.71
C CYS A 66 -1.08 -3.33 1.65
N LYS A 67 -2.15 -3.60 2.36
CA LYS A 67 -2.25 -4.73 3.27
C LYS A 67 -3.54 -5.50 3.00
N SER A 68 -3.40 -6.78 2.65
CA SER A 68 -4.52 -7.67 2.39
C SER A 68 -4.37 -8.91 3.28
N TYR A 69 -5.29 -9.10 4.20
CA TYR A 69 -5.24 -10.17 5.19
C TYR A 69 -6.56 -10.91 5.24
N GLN A 70 -6.52 -12.12 5.81
CA GLN A 70 -7.74 -12.88 6.02
C GLN A 70 -8.71 -12.12 6.91
N ASP A 71 -8.19 -11.46 7.93
CA ASP A 71 -8.98 -10.70 8.89
C ASP A 71 -8.18 -9.52 9.41
N ILE A 72 -8.82 -8.37 9.51
CA ILE A 72 -8.26 -7.16 10.12
C ILE A 72 -9.21 -6.72 11.22
N LYS A 73 -8.72 -6.65 12.45
CA LYS A 73 -9.54 -6.30 13.62
C LYS A 73 -9.56 -4.80 13.82
N PHE A 74 -10.46 -4.11 13.14
CA PHE A 74 -10.59 -2.65 13.28
C PHE A 74 -11.05 -2.25 14.68
N GLU A 75 -11.79 -3.12 15.37
CA GLU A 75 -12.17 -2.89 16.75
C GLU A 75 -10.96 -2.78 17.68
N HIS A 76 -9.84 -3.44 17.37
CA HIS A 76 -8.62 -3.28 18.16
C HIS A 76 -8.08 -1.85 18.07
N LEU A 77 -8.20 -1.23 16.91
CA LEU A 77 -7.80 0.16 16.74
C LEU A 77 -8.70 1.09 17.54
N LEU A 78 -10.00 0.88 17.47
CA LEU A 78 -10.98 1.69 18.20
C LEU A 78 -10.83 1.59 19.72
N LEU A 79 -10.41 0.41 20.19
CA LEU A 79 -10.20 0.18 21.63
C LEU A 79 -8.81 0.58 22.10
N GLY A 80 -7.94 1.03 21.18
CA GLY A 80 -6.59 1.44 21.53
C GLY A 80 -5.68 0.32 22.00
N LEU A 81 -5.92 -0.92 21.54
CA LEU A 81 -5.14 -2.07 21.99
C LEU A 81 -3.73 -2.04 21.41
N LYS A 82 -2.72 -2.33 22.24
CA LYS A 82 -1.32 -2.36 21.84
C LYS A 82 -1.02 -3.45 20.81
N SER A 83 -1.80 -4.53 20.83
CA SER A 83 -1.64 -5.64 19.90
C SER A 83 -2.29 -5.40 18.53
N CYS A 84 -2.81 -4.23 18.28
CA CYS A 84 -3.48 -3.89 17.04
C CYS A 84 -2.49 -3.93 15.86
N LYS A 85 -2.73 -4.82 14.90
CA LYS A 85 -1.88 -4.95 13.71
C LYS A 85 -1.88 -3.69 12.86
N ILE A 86 -2.98 -2.96 12.85
CA ILE A 86 -3.10 -1.71 12.08
C ILE A 86 -2.05 -0.71 12.54
N ASN A 87 -1.74 -0.66 13.83
CA ASN A 87 -0.70 0.22 14.34
C ASN A 87 0.68 -0.11 13.76
N SER A 88 1.01 -1.40 13.63
CA SER A 88 2.29 -1.79 13.01
C SER A 88 2.31 -1.49 11.52
N PHE A 89 1.19 -1.68 10.82
CA PHE A 89 1.08 -1.32 9.41
C PHE A 89 1.27 0.17 9.21
N TRP A 90 0.65 0.97 10.07
CA TRP A 90 0.74 2.43 10.00
C TRP A 90 2.17 2.92 10.30
N THR A 91 2.83 2.30 11.28
CA THR A 91 4.22 2.61 11.60
C THR A 91 5.12 2.31 10.39
N GLN A 92 4.90 1.19 9.73
CA GLN A 92 5.66 0.82 8.52
C GLN A 92 5.40 1.83 7.39
N ALA A 93 4.14 2.19 7.17
CA ALA A 93 3.77 3.13 6.12
C ALA A 93 4.42 4.49 6.35
N ASN A 94 4.43 4.97 7.59
CA ASN A 94 5.08 6.24 7.93
C ASN A 94 6.59 6.18 7.74
N ARG A 95 7.22 5.09 8.13
CA ARG A 95 8.66 4.90 7.97
C ARG A 95 9.07 4.94 6.50
N ASP A 96 8.32 4.22 5.65
CA ASP A 96 8.59 4.17 4.23
C ASP A 96 8.35 5.52 3.55
N ALA A 97 7.29 6.22 3.96
CA ALA A 97 6.98 7.54 3.45
C ALA A 97 8.05 8.55 3.83
N GLU A 98 8.51 8.52 5.07
CA GLU A 98 9.57 9.41 5.55
C GLU A 98 10.85 9.19 4.77
N ARG A 99 11.21 7.93 4.52
CA ARG A 99 12.41 7.59 3.74
C ARG A 99 12.35 8.17 2.35
N ALA A 100 11.17 8.18 1.74
CA ALA A 100 10.96 8.71 0.38
C ALA A 100 10.57 10.19 0.37
N ASN A 101 10.46 10.82 1.52
CA ASN A 101 9.97 12.19 1.69
C ASN A 101 8.57 12.37 1.06
N LYS A 102 7.67 11.47 1.38
CA LYS A 102 6.31 11.45 0.86
C LYS A 102 5.29 11.35 1.98
N ILE A 103 4.02 11.46 1.63
CA ILE A 103 2.90 11.38 2.57
C ILE A 103 2.38 9.94 2.60
N PRO A 104 2.27 9.31 3.78
CA PRO A 104 1.84 7.93 3.86
C PRO A 104 0.35 7.75 3.59
N VAL A 105 0.02 6.71 2.84
CA VAL A 105 -1.35 6.24 2.66
C VAL A 105 -1.34 4.73 2.86
N LEU A 106 -2.12 4.26 3.81
CA LEU A 106 -2.25 2.84 4.08
C LEU A 106 -3.60 2.36 3.55
N ILE A 107 -3.58 1.42 2.63
CA ILE A 107 -4.79 0.85 2.03
C ILE A 107 -4.92 -0.58 2.49
N MET A 108 -6.02 -0.91 3.14
CA MET A 108 -6.23 -2.20 3.80
C MET A 108 -7.49 -2.89 3.31
N ARG A 109 -7.40 -4.20 3.21
CA ARG A 109 -8.54 -5.03 2.85
C ARG A 109 -8.47 -6.36 3.60
N TYR A 110 -9.62 -6.86 4.07
CA TYR A 110 -9.73 -8.22 4.59
C TYR A 110 -10.63 -9.06 3.67
N ASN A 111 -10.50 -10.40 3.76
CA ASN A 111 -11.06 -11.31 2.76
C ASN A 111 -12.57 -11.21 2.54
N SER A 112 -13.33 -10.94 3.57
CA SER A 112 -14.79 -10.90 3.47
C SER A 112 -15.34 -9.54 3.03
N MET A 113 -14.49 -8.57 2.78
CA MET A 113 -14.97 -7.27 2.25
C MET A 113 -15.53 -7.43 0.86
N PRO A 114 -16.56 -6.64 0.49
CA PRO A 114 -17.07 -6.62 -0.87
C PRO A 114 -15.95 -6.32 -1.87
N LYS A 115 -16.06 -6.94 -3.05
CA LYS A 115 -15.09 -6.76 -4.12
C LYS A 115 -14.99 -5.28 -4.50
N GLY A 116 -13.76 -4.80 -4.60
CA GLY A 116 -13.50 -3.42 -5.00
C GLY A 116 -13.50 -2.41 -3.85
N GLU A 117 -13.74 -2.87 -2.63
CA GLU A 117 -13.72 -1.99 -1.46
C GLU A 117 -12.44 -2.16 -0.66
N ALA A 118 -12.02 -1.10 0.00
CA ALA A 118 -10.85 -1.09 0.87
C ALA A 118 -10.97 0.06 1.87
N PHE A 119 -10.21 -0.04 2.95
CA PHE A 119 -10.10 1.04 3.92
C PHE A 119 -8.82 1.83 3.68
N PHE A 120 -8.91 3.13 3.82
CA PHE A 120 -7.77 4.04 3.67
C PHE A 120 -7.47 4.69 5.02
N MET A 121 -6.19 4.70 5.39
CA MET A 121 -5.73 5.44 6.57
C MET A 121 -4.73 6.49 6.09
N VAL A 122 -4.99 7.73 6.47
CA VAL A 122 -4.18 8.89 6.07
C VAL A 122 -4.01 9.82 7.27
N ASN A 123 -3.03 10.71 7.21
CA ASN A 123 -2.89 11.78 8.20
C ASN A 123 -3.96 12.86 7.96
N GLU A 124 -4.30 13.56 9.02
CA GLU A 124 -5.21 14.71 8.91
C GLU A 124 -4.67 15.81 8.00
#